data_584ab6b934fcbc60ae38468d8202a5f5
#
_entry.id   584ab6b934fcbc60ae38468d8202a5f5
#
_cell.length_a   1.000
_cell.length_b   1.000
_cell.length_c   1.000
_cell.angle_alpha   90.00
_cell.angle_beta   90.00
_cell.angle_gamma   90.00
#
_symmetry.space_group_name_H-M   'P 1'
#
loop_
_entity.id
_entity.type
_entity.pdbx_description
1 polymer ?
#
loop_
_entity_poly.entity_id
_entity_poly.type
_entity_poly.pdbx_seq_one_letter_code
_entity_poly.pdbx_strand_id
1 'polypeptide(L)'
;MKDISKFEGVFVALNAIYDKDDQVNLEAMEQLVKIYKSKGVKGVYVCGSTGEGFLLNSFERMLIADAVKKAAGDDFTVIVHVGCASTKESIELAKHAEMIGADAVSAVPSVYYRLPAASVEKHWNGIIDSTNLPFIIYNIPQLTGFNLPLDLFKRMADNPKVIGIKNSEEPVYNMERFRTIAGDDFVIFNGSDEQFLGGRLMGANAGIGGTYGTMPELFVELDRFIRINEIDKARALQYKINDVIFDLLSCASLYGAAKQVIKLRFGVDAGQPRSPFLEVECDDKVKAIAEKIEKYVGEL
;
A
#
# COMPACT_ATOMS: atom_id res chain seq x y z
N MET A 1 1.43 25.54 -3.82
CA MET A 1 1.49 24.40 -2.88
C MET A 1 0.46 23.38 -3.30
N LYS A 2 0.85 22.11 -3.39
CA LYS A 2 -0.08 20.99 -3.65
C LYS A 2 -0.81 20.68 -2.33
N ASP A 3 -2.14 20.49 -2.38
CA ASP A 3 -2.86 20.02 -1.20
C ASP A 3 -2.69 18.49 -1.10
N ILE A 4 -1.85 18.06 -0.18
CA ILE A 4 -1.57 16.65 0.09
C ILE A 4 -2.23 16.14 1.37
N SER A 5 -3.00 16.97 2.07
CA SER A 5 -3.53 16.68 3.42
C SER A 5 -4.33 15.40 3.51
N LYS A 6 -5.10 15.06 2.46
CA LYS A 6 -5.87 13.80 2.42
C LYS A 6 -5.01 12.55 2.22
N PHE A 7 -3.75 12.71 1.86
CA PHE A 7 -2.79 11.60 1.64
C PHE A 7 -1.85 11.38 2.84
N GLU A 8 -2.02 12.10 3.94
CA GLU A 8 -1.20 11.94 5.14
C GLU A 8 -1.80 10.91 6.11
N GLY A 9 -0.92 10.18 6.79
CA GLY A 9 -1.28 9.18 7.80
C GLY A 9 -1.16 7.73 7.32
N VAL A 10 -2.03 6.86 7.81
CA VAL A 10 -1.93 5.41 7.63
C VAL A 10 -2.89 4.92 6.55
N PHE A 11 -2.35 4.23 5.54
CA PHE A 11 -3.09 3.62 4.44
C PHE A 11 -2.85 2.12 4.39
N VAL A 12 -3.90 1.33 4.27
CA VAL A 12 -3.74 -0.13 4.10
C VAL A 12 -3.52 -0.47 2.63
N ALA A 13 -2.44 -1.19 2.32
CA ALA A 13 -2.34 -1.89 1.06
C ALA A 13 -3.32 -3.06 1.10
N LEU A 14 -4.44 -2.90 0.39
CA LEU A 14 -5.59 -3.79 0.49
C LEU A 14 -5.28 -5.14 -0.17
N ASN A 15 -5.51 -6.24 0.56
CA ASN A 15 -5.44 -7.59 0.01
C ASN A 15 -6.55 -7.81 -1.03
N ALA A 16 -6.24 -8.46 -2.15
CA ALA A 16 -7.28 -9.03 -2.97
C ALA A 16 -7.94 -10.20 -2.24
N ILE A 17 -9.25 -10.29 -2.31
CA ILE A 17 -10.02 -11.36 -1.67
C ILE A 17 -10.62 -12.24 -2.74
N TYR A 18 -10.43 -13.55 -2.62
CA TYR A 18 -10.96 -14.54 -3.56
C TYR A 18 -11.94 -15.47 -2.85
N ASP A 19 -12.91 -15.95 -3.60
CA ASP A 19 -13.79 -17.02 -3.16
C ASP A 19 -13.16 -18.40 -3.42
N LYS A 20 -13.90 -19.46 -3.10
CA LYS A 20 -13.46 -20.86 -3.28
C LYS A 20 -13.23 -21.27 -4.77
N ASP A 21 -13.77 -20.50 -5.70
CA ASP A 21 -13.68 -20.73 -7.14
C ASP A 21 -12.63 -19.80 -7.80
N ASP A 22 -11.72 -19.21 -6.98
CA ASP A 22 -10.67 -18.24 -7.37
C ASP A 22 -11.21 -16.97 -8.06
N GLN A 23 -12.49 -16.63 -7.80
CA GLN A 23 -13.07 -15.39 -8.30
C GLN A 23 -12.92 -14.29 -7.25
N VAL A 24 -12.80 -13.03 -7.69
CA VAL A 24 -12.69 -11.87 -6.81
C VAL A 24 -13.98 -11.72 -5.98
N ASN A 25 -13.87 -11.75 -4.67
CA ASN A 25 -14.97 -11.56 -3.73
C ASN A 25 -15.14 -10.09 -3.39
N LEU A 26 -15.91 -9.37 -4.20
CA LEU A 26 -16.12 -7.93 -4.07
C LEU A 26 -16.86 -7.56 -2.76
N GLU A 27 -17.82 -8.37 -2.32
CA GLU A 27 -18.57 -8.12 -1.09
C GLU A 27 -17.66 -8.16 0.15
N ALA A 28 -16.80 -9.16 0.24
CA ALA A 28 -15.82 -9.26 1.33
C ALA A 28 -14.82 -8.08 1.31
N MET A 29 -14.42 -7.62 0.12
CA MET A 29 -13.57 -6.43 -0.01
C MET A 29 -14.29 -5.15 0.45
N GLU A 30 -15.57 -4.96 0.09
CA GLU A 30 -16.38 -3.83 0.58
C GLU A 30 -16.50 -3.85 2.11
N GLN A 31 -16.71 -5.04 2.72
CA GLN A 31 -16.77 -5.20 4.19
C GLN A 31 -15.43 -4.80 4.83
N LEU A 32 -14.32 -5.26 4.27
CA LEU A 32 -12.99 -4.98 4.81
C LEU A 32 -12.65 -3.48 4.75
N VAL A 33 -13.01 -2.79 3.67
CA VAL A 33 -12.87 -1.33 3.54
C VAL A 33 -13.62 -0.60 4.65
N LYS A 34 -14.87 -0.99 4.95
CA LYS A 34 -15.68 -0.39 6.02
C LYS A 34 -15.05 -0.62 7.40
N ILE A 35 -14.47 -1.80 7.63
CA ILE A 35 -13.75 -2.13 8.86
C ILE A 35 -12.52 -1.21 9.00
N TYR A 36 -11.67 -1.09 7.98
CA TYR A 36 -10.49 -0.23 8.05
C TYR A 36 -10.85 1.24 8.29
N LYS A 37 -11.90 1.72 7.63
CA LYS A 37 -12.43 3.06 7.87
C LYS A 37 -12.82 3.27 9.33
N SER A 38 -13.49 2.29 9.95
CA SER A 38 -13.88 2.35 11.38
C SER A 38 -12.70 2.29 12.35
N LYS A 39 -11.54 1.79 11.90
CA LYS A 39 -10.30 1.71 12.69
C LYS A 39 -9.43 2.96 12.60
N GLY A 40 -9.88 4.01 11.91
CA GLY A 40 -9.17 5.29 11.81
C GLY A 40 -8.08 5.32 10.72
N VAL A 41 -8.02 4.32 9.86
CA VAL A 41 -7.20 4.33 8.65
C VAL A 41 -7.67 5.46 7.73
N LYS A 42 -6.75 6.13 7.04
CA LYS A 42 -7.06 7.28 6.16
C LYS A 42 -7.50 6.88 4.77
N GLY A 43 -7.14 5.69 4.35
CA GLY A 43 -7.48 5.21 3.02
C GLY A 43 -6.86 3.85 2.70
N VAL A 44 -7.06 3.43 1.47
CA VAL A 44 -6.53 2.16 0.96
C VAL A 44 -5.75 2.35 -0.34
N TYR A 45 -4.77 1.48 -0.52
CA TYR A 45 -3.98 1.33 -1.74
C TYR A 45 -4.36 0.03 -2.42
N VAL A 46 -4.95 0.11 -3.60
CA VAL A 46 -5.68 -0.99 -4.25
C VAL A 46 -4.86 -1.57 -5.40
N CYS A 47 -4.92 -2.87 -5.60
CA CYS A 47 -4.24 -3.60 -6.67
C CYS A 47 -2.71 -3.44 -6.71
N GLY A 48 -2.07 -3.13 -5.57
CA GLY A 48 -0.61 -3.16 -5.43
C GLY A 48 -0.08 -4.58 -5.20
N SER A 49 1.16 -4.69 -4.69
CA SER A 49 1.79 -6.01 -4.43
C SER A 49 0.99 -6.84 -3.43
N THR A 50 0.55 -6.25 -2.31
CA THR A 50 -0.30 -6.92 -1.31
C THR A 50 -1.67 -7.29 -1.87
N GLY A 51 -2.19 -6.52 -2.80
CA GLY A 51 -3.41 -6.79 -3.54
C GLY A 51 -3.21 -7.74 -4.71
N GLU A 52 -2.07 -8.44 -4.79
CA GLU A 52 -1.75 -9.43 -5.82
C GLU A 52 -1.96 -8.91 -7.26
N GLY A 53 -1.75 -7.59 -7.46
CA GLY A 53 -2.16 -6.85 -8.66
C GLY A 53 -1.57 -7.38 -9.97
N PHE A 54 -0.41 -8.05 -9.93
CA PHE A 54 0.19 -8.68 -11.11
C PHE A 54 -0.34 -10.10 -11.38
N LEU A 55 -1.15 -10.68 -10.50
CA LEU A 55 -1.86 -11.94 -10.70
C LEU A 55 -3.32 -11.74 -11.11
N LEU A 56 -3.77 -10.49 -11.13
CA LEU A 56 -5.10 -10.07 -11.58
C LEU A 56 -5.03 -9.62 -13.04
N ASN A 57 -6.02 -9.98 -13.84
CA ASN A 57 -6.21 -9.37 -15.15
C ASN A 57 -6.79 -7.95 -15.02
N SER A 58 -6.76 -7.15 -16.09
CA SER A 58 -7.22 -5.77 -16.05
C SER A 58 -8.70 -5.63 -15.68
N PHE A 59 -9.54 -6.58 -16.07
CA PHE A 59 -10.97 -6.56 -15.74
C PHE A 59 -11.19 -6.79 -14.25
N GLU A 60 -10.52 -7.76 -13.63
CA GLU A 60 -10.57 -7.99 -12.18
C GLU A 60 -10.07 -6.78 -11.38
N ARG A 61 -8.97 -6.13 -11.84
CA ARG A 61 -8.46 -4.90 -11.21
C ARG A 61 -9.47 -3.75 -11.27
N MET A 62 -10.19 -3.60 -12.37
CA MET A 62 -11.26 -2.64 -12.52
C MET A 62 -12.42 -2.94 -11.57
N LEU A 63 -12.90 -4.19 -11.52
CA LEU A 63 -13.97 -4.60 -10.59
C LEU A 63 -13.62 -4.34 -9.13
N ILE A 64 -12.38 -4.64 -8.72
CA ILE A 64 -11.89 -4.36 -7.37
C ILE A 64 -11.90 -2.86 -7.09
N ALA A 65 -11.39 -2.04 -8.02
CA ALA A 65 -11.35 -0.60 -7.84
C ALA A 65 -12.76 0.00 -7.72
N ASP A 66 -13.73 -0.45 -8.54
CA ASP A 66 -15.14 -0.07 -8.47
C ASP A 66 -15.74 -0.37 -7.10
N ALA A 67 -15.63 -1.62 -6.64
CA ALA A 67 -16.22 -2.05 -5.37
C ALA A 67 -15.61 -1.30 -4.18
N VAL A 68 -14.28 -1.15 -4.19
CA VAL A 68 -13.56 -0.44 -3.13
C VAL A 68 -13.93 1.04 -3.10
N LYS A 69 -13.98 1.73 -4.25
CA LYS A 69 -14.35 3.15 -4.29
C LYS A 69 -15.80 3.37 -3.85
N LYS A 70 -16.70 2.49 -4.27
CA LYS A 70 -18.10 2.51 -3.81
C LYS A 70 -18.22 2.36 -2.29
N ALA A 71 -17.47 1.43 -1.68
CA ALA A 71 -17.48 1.20 -0.24
C ALA A 71 -16.80 2.33 0.55
N ALA A 72 -15.76 2.95 -0.02
CA ALA A 72 -15.02 4.05 0.56
C ALA A 72 -15.86 5.34 0.69
N GLY A 73 -16.68 5.65 -0.33
CA GLY A 73 -17.37 6.94 -0.42
C GLY A 73 -16.40 8.08 -0.67
N ASP A 74 -16.79 9.30 -0.26
CA ASP A 74 -16.02 10.52 -0.53
C ASP A 74 -15.05 10.90 0.59
N ASP A 75 -15.22 10.35 1.77
CA ASP A 75 -14.47 10.68 2.98
C ASP A 75 -13.35 9.66 3.32
N PHE A 76 -13.08 8.71 2.41
CA PHE A 76 -12.03 7.71 2.58
C PHE A 76 -11.20 7.60 1.29
N THR A 77 -9.91 7.86 1.38
CA THR A 77 -9.02 8.00 0.22
C THR A 77 -8.74 6.67 -0.45
N VAL A 78 -8.89 6.60 -1.77
CA VAL A 78 -8.59 5.42 -2.59
C VAL A 78 -7.49 5.74 -3.59
N ILE A 79 -6.34 5.10 -3.43
CA ILE A 79 -5.21 5.17 -4.36
C ILE A 79 -5.20 3.88 -5.18
N VAL A 80 -5.32 3.97 -6.50
CA VAL A 80 -5.34 2.80 -7.38
C VAL A 80 -3.98 2.60 -8.02
N HIS A 81 -3.35 1.44 -7.77
CA HIS A 81 -2.17 1.03 -8.50
C HIS A 81 -2.56 0.59 -9.92
N VAL A 82 -2.00 1.25 -10.91
CA VAL A 82 -2.30 1.02 -12.34
C VAL A 82 -1.09 0.49 -13.12
N GLY A 83 0.04 0.26 -12.44
CA GLY A 83 1.26 -0.24 -13.08
C GLY A 83 1.05 -1.64 -13.68
N CYS A 84 1.46 -1.79 -14.95
CA CYS A 84 1.47 -3.02 -15.74
C CYS A 84 2.79 -3.13 -16.51
N ALA A 85 3.04 -4.29 -17.10
CA ALA A 85 4.17 -4.46 -18.02
C ALA A 85 4.05 -3.56 -19.27
N SER A 86 2.84 -3.27 -19.71
CA SER A 86 2.52 -2.43 -20.87
C SER A 86 2.04 -1.04 -20.46
N THR A 87 2.59 0.01 -21.08
CA THR A 87 2.10 1.40 -20.90
C THR A 87 0.65 1.53 -21.35
N LYS A 88 0.25 0.85 -22.42
CA LYS A 88 -1.13 0.89 -22.94
C LYS A 88 -2.11 0.41 -21.88
N GLU A 89 -1.86 -0.73 -21.28
CA GLU A 89 -2.73 -1.31 -20.24
C GLU A 89 -2.78 -0.42 -18.98
N SER A 90 -1.62 0.12 -18.56
CA SER A 90 -1.56 1.08 -17.45
C SER A 90 -2.41 2.32 -17.71
N ILE A 91 -2.43 2.83 -18.94
CA ILE A 91 -3.27 3.96 -19.36
C ILE A 91 -4.77 3.60 -19.28
N GLU A 92 -5.15 2.40 -19.72
CA GLU A 92 -6.53 1.93 -19.64
C GLU A 92 -7.02 1.87 -18.19
N LEU A 93 -6.20 1.33 -17.28
CA LEU A 93 -6.50 1.30 -15.85
C LEU A 93 -6.53 2.69 -15.21
N ALA A 94 -5.65 3.61 -15.62
CA ALA A 94 -5.64 4.98 -15.10
C ALA A 94 -6.91 5.75 -15.51
N LYS A 95 -7.35 5.61 -16.75
CA LYS A 95 -8.62 6.19 -17.21
C LYS A 95 -9.83 5.62 -16.46
N HIS A 96 -9.81 4.32 -16.19
CA HIS A 96 -10.86 3.69 -15.38
C HIS A 96 -10.85 4.25 -13.95
N ALA A 97 -9.68 4.36 -13.32
CA ALA A 97 -9.55 4.94 -11.98
C ALA A 97 -10.12 6.38 -11.90
N GLU A 98 -9.90 7.21 -12.94
CA GLU A 98 -10.50 8.54 -13.04
C GLU A 98 -12.02 8.46 -13.18
N MET A 99 -12.52 7.58 -14.03
CA MET A 99 -13.97 7.42 -14.29
C MET A 99 -14.74 7.05 -13.01
N ILE A 100 -14.17 6.24 -12.14
CA ILE A 100 -14.79 5.84 -10.86
C ILE A 100 -14.58 6.86 -9.74
N GLY A 101 -13.84 7.94 -9.98
CA GLY A 101 -13.56 8.98 -8.99
C GLY A 101 -12.55 8.57 -7.92
N ALA A 102 -11.55 7.75 -8.26
CA ALA A 102 -10.41 7.50 -7.37
C ALA A 102 -9.68 8.80 -7.01
N ASP A 103 -8.93 8.81 -5.91
CA ASP A 103 -8.27 10.02 -5.42
C ASP A 103 -6.88 10.23 -6.01
N ALA A 104 -6.20 9.16 -6.40
CA ALA A 104 -4.92 9.17 -7.10
C ALA A 104 -4.68 7.85 -7.81
N VAL A 105 -3.78 7.88 -8.78
CA VAL A 105 -3.20 6.67 -9.38
C VAL A 105 -1.74 6.53 -8.99
N SER A 106 -1.26 5.29 -8.98
CA SER A 106 0.14 4.98 -8.67
C SER A 106 0.65 3.89 -9.59
N ALA A 107 1.92 3.92 -9.94
CA ALA A 107 2.52 2.87 -10.75
C ALA A 107 3.96 2.57 -10.35
N VAL A 108 4.29 1.27 -10.32
CA VAL A 108 5.69 0.81 -10.37
C VAL A 108 6.26 1.10 -11.76
N PRO A 109 7.61 1.09 -11.94
CA PRO A 109 8.20 0.99 -13.26
C PRO A 109 7.67 -0.28 -13.96
N SER A 110 7.68 -0.28 -15.31
CA SER A 110 7.36 -1.52 -16.03
C SER A 110 8.29 -2.65 -15.58
N VAL A 111 7.71 -3.81 -15.34
CA VAL A 111 8.39 -4.99 -14.78
C VAL A 111 8.82 -5.98 -15.86
N TYR A 112 9.64 -6.95 -15.47
CA TYR A 112 10.22 -8.02 -16.27
C TYR A 112 11.43 -7.59 -17.10
N TYR A 113 11.34 -6.55 -17.93
CA TYR A 113 12.47 -6.05 -18.69
C TYR A 113 13.28 -5.05 -17.89
N ARG A 114 14.61 -5.14 -17.96
CA ARG A 114 15.52 -4.13 -17.38
C ARG A 114 15.58 -2.91 -18.27
N LEU A 115 14.71 -1.94 -17.96
CA LEU A 115 14.57 -0.73 -18.75
C LEU A 115 15.49 0.39 -18.25
N PRO A 116 16.05 1.22 -19.15
CA PRO A 116 16.75 2.43 -18.73
C PRO A 116 15.80 3.49 -18.17
N ALA A 117 16.33 4.41 -17.37
CA ALA A 117 15.56 5.47 -16.73
C ALA A 117 14.67 6.26 -17.70
N ALA A 118 15.16 6.56 -18.90
CA ALA A 118 14.38 7.27 -19.93
C ALA A 118 13.10 6.50 -20.38
N SER A 119 13.17 5.15 -20.41
CA SER A 119 11.98 4.33 -20.74
C SER A 119 10.97 4.32 -19.60
N VAL A 120 11.44 4.27 -18.34
CA VAL A 120 10.57 4.36 -17.15
C VAL A 120 9.91 5.72 -17.07
N GLU A 121 10.67 6.80 -17.30
CA GLU A 121 10.14 8.18 -17.38
C GLU A 121 9.05 8.31 -18.45
N LYS A 122 9.29 7.77 -19.65
CA LYS A 122 8.28 7.76 -20.73
C LYS A 122 7.04 6.96 -20.37
N HIS A 123 7.21 5.81 -19.70
CA HIS A 123 6.10 4.98 -19.23
C HIS A 123 5.22 5.74 -18.22
N TRP A 124 5.83 6.32 -17.17
CA TRP A 124 5.10 7.08 -16.17
C TRP A 124 4.43 8.33 -16.75
N ASN A 125 5.12 9.10 -17.60
CA ASN A 125 4.52 10.26 -18.26
C ASN A 125 3.32 9.87 -19.14
N GLY A 126 3.38 8.73 -19.85
CA GLY A 126 2.24 8.24 -20.59
C GLY A 126 1.00 7.95 -19.73
N ILE A 127 1.20 7.46 -18.50
CA ILE A 127 0.12 7.27 -17.51
C ILE A 127 -0.39 8.63 -17.02
N ILE A 128 0.51 9.52 -16.60
CA ILE A 128 0.20 10.86 -16.06
C ILE A 128 -0.59 11.69 -17.07
N ASP A 129 -0.23 11.64 -18.34
CA ASP A 129 -0.87 12.41 -19.39
C ASP A 129 -2.27 11.88 -19.77
N SER A 130 -2.56 10.62 -19.41
CA SER A 130 -3.82 9.96 -19.77
C SER A 130 -4.99 10.24 -18.82
N THR A 131 -4.74 10.86 -17.66
CA THR A 131 -5.73 11.13 -16.61
C THR A 131 -5.49 12.50 -15.96
N ASN A 132 -6.52 13.06 -15.33
CA ASN A 132 -6.39 14.27 -14.50
C ASN A 132 -6.08 13.95 -13.03
N LEU A 133 -6.09 12.68 -12.65
CA LEU A 133 -5.78 12.27 -11.27
C LEU A 133 -4.32 12.58 -10.90
N PRO A 134 -4.04 12.89 -9.64
CA PRO A 134 -2.70 12.94 -9.10
C PRO A 134 -1.98 11.61 -9.28
N PHE A 135 -0.67 11.66 -9.50
CA PHE A 135 0.18 10.48 -9.66
C PHE A 135 1.13 10.31 -8.47
N ILE A 136 1.28 9.08 -8.00
CA ILE A 136 2.20 8.67 -6.94
C ILE A 136 3.17 7.64 -7.52
N ILE A 137 4.47 7.95 -7.50
CA ILE A 137 5.51 7.00 -7.89
C ILE A 137 5.49 5.82 -6.91
N TYR A 138 5.58 4.58 -7.41
CA TYR A 138 5.81 3.43 -6.55
C TYR A 138 7.20 2.86 -6.78
N ASN A 139 8.09 3.10 -5.81
CA ASN A 139 9.47 2.63 -5.80
C ASN A 139 9.58 1.38 -4.91
N ILE A 140 9.86 0.23 -5.54
CA ILE A 140 10.04 -1.07 -4.88
C ILE A 140 11.09 -1.89 -5.65
N PRO A 141 12.37 -1.51 -5.55
CA PRO A 141 13.45 -2.07 -6.38
C PRO A 141 13.65 -3.57 -6.20
N GLN A 142 13.40 -4.11 -5.01
CA GLN A 142 13.51 -5.54 -4.74
C GLN A 142 12.54 -6.40 -5.56
N LEU A 143 11.40 -5.86 -6.02
CA LEU A 143 10.45 -6.56 -6.88
C LEU A 143 10.55 -6.16 -8.35
N THR A 144 10.91 -4.90 -8.62
CA THR A 144 10.96 -4.38 -10.00
C THR A 144 12.33 -4.51 -10.65
N GLY A 145 13.39 -4.67 -9.85
CA GLY A 145 14.77 -4.65 -10.31
C GLY A 145 15.23 -3.28 -10.83
N PHE A 146 14.44 -2.22 -10.60
CA PHE A 146 14.75 -0.86 -11.01
C PHE A 146 15.07 0.01 -9.79
N ASN A 147 16.32 0.46 -9.69
CA ASN A 147 16.73 1.45 -8.69
C ASN A 147 16.43 2.84 -9.23
N LEU A 148 15.56 3.60 -8.55
CA LEU A 148 15.14 4.93 -8.96
C LEU A 148 16.30 5.93 -8.80
N PRO A 149 16.89 6.48 -9.89
CA PRO A 149 17.93 7.50 -9.77
C PRO A 149 17.33 8.82 -9.27
N LEU A 150 18.08 9.54 -8.42
CA LEU A 150 17.62 10.80 -7.84
C LEU A 150 17.36 11.90 -8.89
N ASP A 151 18.10 11.89 -10.02
CA ASP A 151 17.87 12.81 -11.11
C ASP A 151 16.55 12.54 -11.84
N LEU A 152 16.18 11.26 -12.04
CA LEU A 152 14.85 10.90 -12.54
C LEU A 152 13.77 11.27 -11.53
N PHE A 153 13.97 10.94 -10.25
CA PHE A 153 13.01 11.34 -9.20
C PHE A 153 12.75 12.85 -9.24
N LYS A 154 13.81 13.67 -9.33
CA LYS A 154 13.68 15.11 -9.40
C LYS A 154 12.84 15.55 -10.60
N ARG A 155 13.14 15.06 -11.81
CA ARG A 155 12.35 15.41 -13.02
C ARG A 155 10.89 15.04 -12.87
N MET A 156 10.59 13.86 -12.27
CA MET A 156 9.22 13.45 -12.01
C MET A 156 8.53 14.35 -10.97
N ALA A 157 9.22 14.69 -9.88
CA ALA A 157 8.69 15.55 -8.82
C ALA A 157 8.41 17.00 -9.29
N ASP A 158 9.15 17.47 -10.31
CA ASP A 158 8.92 18.78 -10.95
C ASP A 158 7.58 18.80 -11.76
N ASN A 159 7.01 17.63 -12.10
CA ASN A 159 5.69 17.56 -12.75
C ASN A 159 4.57 17.86 -11.72
N PRO A 160 3.69 18.85 -11.98
CA PRO A 160 2.66 19.26 -11.02
C PRO A 160 1.63 18.16 -10.68
N LYS A 161 1.43 17.17 -11.56
CA LYS A 161 0.55 16.04 -11.30
C LYS A 161 1.20 14.97 -10.42
N VAL A 162 2.52 14.94 -10.29
CA VAL A 162 3.22 14.00 -9.39
C VAL A 162 3.23 14.58 -7.99
N ILE A 163 2.42 14.01 -7.10
CA ILE A 163 2.22 14.54 -5.75
C ILE A 163 2.99 13.77 -4.69
N GLY A 164 3.52 12.59 -5.01
CA GLY A 164 4.16 11.77 -3.98
C GLY A 164 4.91 10.56 -4.51
N ILE A 165 5.51 9.86 -3.56
CA ILE A 165 6.20 8.60 -3.74
C ILE A 165 5.81 7.63 -2.62
N LYS A 166 5.48 6.38 -2.98
CA LYS A 166 5.51 5.23 -2.06
C LYS A 166 6.89 4.59 -2.18
N ASN A 167 7.67 4.64 -1.12
CA ASN A 167 9.03 4.09 -1.11
C ASN A 167 9.12 2.86 -0.22
N SER A 168 9.36 1.71 -0.84
CA SER A 168 9.54 0.41 -0.19
C SER A 168 10.98 -0.08 -0.21
N GLU A 169 11.95 0.81 -0.43
CA GLU A 169 13.36 0.49 -0.25
C GLU A 169 13.70 0.28 1.22
N GLU A 170 14.68 -0.57 1.50
CA GLU A 170 15.18 -0.80 2.86
C GLU A 170 15.94 0.41 3.44
N PRO A 171 16.80 1.14 2.69
CA PRO A 171 17.51 2.28 3.25
C PRO A 171 16.60 3.48 3.53
N VAL A 172 16.30 3.71 4.82
CA VAL A 172 15.44 4.86 5.22
C VAL A 172 16.04 6.22 4.90
N TYR A 173 17.38 6.34 4.73
CA TYR A 173 18.01 7.63 4.39
C TYR A 173 17.51 8.18 3.04
N ASN A 174 17.05 7.34 2.12
CA ASN A 174 16.47 7.79 0.86
C ASN A 174 15.19 8.62 1.05
N MET A 175 14.45 8.42 2.15
CA MET A 175 13.30 9.25 2.49
C MET A 175 13.72 10.72 2.66
N GLU A 176 14.85 10.95 3.34
CA GLU A 176 15.41 12.30 3.51
C GLU A 176 15.83 12.89 2.17
N ARG A 177 16.46 12.10 1.28
CA ARG A 177 16.81 12.57 -0.07
C ARG A 177 15.58 12.98 -0.88
N PHE A 178 14.52 12.18 -0.84
CA PHE A 178 13.26 12.53 -1.51
C PHE A 178 12.63 13.78 -0.91
N ARG A 179 12.63 13.93 0.42
CA ARG A 179 12.10 15.12 1.10
C ARG A 179 12.89 16.38 0.71
N THR A 180 14.22 16.30 0.75
CA THR A 180 15.10 17.41 0.38
C THR A 180 14.90 17.86 -1.07
N ILE A 181 14.66 16.92 -2.00
CA ILE A 181 14.47 17.23 -3.42
C ILE A 181 13.07 17.78 -3.71
N ALA A 182 12.03 17.16 -3.14
CA ALA A 182 10.64 17.45 -3.50
C ALA A 182 9.97 18.53 -2.65
N GLY A 183 10.51 18.85 -1.45
CA GLY A 183 9.93 19.84 -0.54
C GLY A 183 8.76 19.30 0.29
N ASP A 184 8.12 20.17 1.08
CA ASP A 184 7.14 19.78 2.11
C ASP A 184 5.73 19.51 1.54
N ASP A 185 5.40 20.03 0.36
CA ASP A 185 4.13 19.82 -0.34
C ASP A 185 4.15 18.56 -1.24
N PHE A 186 4.97 17.58 -0.88
CA PHE A 186 5.09 16.30 -1.55
C PHE A 186 4.89 15.15 -0.55
N VAL A 187 3.99 14.22 -0.84
CA VAL A 187 3.75 13.10 0.09
C VAL A 187 4.77 11.98 -0.11
N ILE A 188 5.39 11.57 0.98
CA ILE A 188 6.28 10.41 1.00
C ILE A 188 5.63 9.35 1.89
N PHE A 189 5.24 8.23 1.27
CA PHE A 189 4.72 7.08 1.98
C PHE A 189 5.86 6.12 2.32
N ASN A 190 6.05 5.83 3.59
CA ASN A 190 6.87 4.68 3.99
C ASN A 190 6.18 3.40 3.56
N GLY A 191 6.88 2.54 2.81
CA GLY A 191 6.31 1.32 2.24
C GLY A 191 6.83 0.02 2.89
N SER A 192 7.88 0.10 3.70
CA SER A 192 8.41 -1.04 4.47
C SER A 192 7.88 -0.94 5.91
N ASP A 193 7.01 -1.86 6.28
CA ASP A 193 6.21 -1.79 7.50
C ASP A 193 7.07 -1.83 8.78
N GLU A 194 8.11 -2.66 8.76
CA GLU A 194 9.07 -2.89 9.84
C GLU A 194 9.92 -1.65 10.20
N GLN A 195 9.96 -0.67 9.33
CA GLN A 195 10.72 0.57 9.54
C GLN A 195 9.87 1.84 9.49
N PHE A 196 8.55 1.73 9.77
CA PHE A 196 7.63 2.87 9.69
C PHE A 196 8.10 4.07 10.53
N LEU A 197 8.47 3.84 11.80
CA LEU A 197 9.02 4.90 12.66
C LEU A 197 10.26 5.55 12.04
N GLY A 198 11.20 4.75 11.54
CA GLY A 198 12.43 5.25 10.91
C GLY A 198 12.13 6.10 9.69
N GLY A 199 11.25 5.62 8.79
CA GLY A 199 10.82 6.35 7.60
C GLY A 199 10.13 7.68 7.95
N ARG A 200 9.26 7.69 8.98
CA ARG A 200 8.58 8.90 9.47
C ARG A 200 9.58 9.94 10.02
N LEU A 201 10.58 9.50 10.77
CA LEU A 201 11.62 10.39 11.30
C LEU A 201 12.56 10.91 10.20
N MET A 202 12.69 10.20 9.08
CA MET A 202 13.52 10.58 7.95
C MET A 202 12.75 11.30 6.82
N GLY A 203 11.54 11.79 7.10
CA GLY A 203 10.83 12.71 6.20
C GLY A 203 9.58 12.14 5.53
N ALA A 204 9.21 10.87 5.74
CA ALA A 204 7.90 10.38 5.33
C ALA A 204 6.79 11.04 6.16
N ASN A 205 5.69 11.44 5.54
CA ASN A 205 4.52 12.01 6.23
C ASN A 205 3.31 11.07 6.21
N ALA A 206 3.46 9.89 5.62
CA ALA A 206 2.43 8.87 5.54
C ALA A 206 3.04 7.45 5.48
N GLY A 207 2.20 6.43 5.51
CA GLY A 207 2.61 5.05 5.25
C GLY A 207 1.56 4.26 4.47
N ILE A 208 2.04 3.39 3.58
CA ILE A 208 1.22 2.39 2.89
C ILE A 208 1.86 1.03 3.12
N GLY A 209 1.25 0.18 3.92
CA GLY A 209 1.82 -1.10 4.30
C GLY A 209 0.93 -2.30 4.11
N GLY A 210 1.56 -3.45 3.81
CA GLY A 210 0.88 -4.71 3.54
C GLY A 210 0.37 -5.39 4.80
N THR A 211 1.13 -5.32 5.90
CA THR A 211 0.73 -5.91 7.18
C THR A 211 -0.23 -5.01 7.98
N TYR A 212 -0.40 -3.73 7.57
CA TYR A 212 -1.33 -2.82 8.22
C TYR A 212 -2.76 -3.37 8.23
N GLY A 213 -3.15 -4.12 7.20
CA GLY A 213 -4.45 -4.75 7.13
C GLY A 213 -4.70 -5.79 8.23
N THR A 214 -3.66 -6.39 8.80
CA THR A 214 -3.80 -7.35 9.91
C THR A 214 -3.87 -6.68 11.27
N MET A 215 -3.33 -5.45 11.42
CA MET A 215 -3.20 -4.74 12.70
C MET A 215 -3.30 -3.22 12.55
N PRO A 216 -4.37 -2.70 11.90
CA PRO A 216 -4.49 -1.28 11.58
C PRO A 216 -4.43 -0.38 12.80
N GLU A 217 -4.98 -0.84 13.94
CA GLU A 217 -5.00 -0.09 15.19
C GLU A 217 -3.57 0.25 15.68
N LEU A 218 -2.65 -0.70 15.56
CA LEU A 218 -1.26 -0.51 16.01
C LEU A 218 -0.55 0.54 15.15
N PHE A 219 -0.75 0.54 13.84
CA PHE A 219 -0.14 1.54 12.96
C PHE A 219 -0.77 2.92 13.10
N VAL A 220 -2.09 3.01 13.33
CA VAL A 220 -2.77 4.27 13.61
C VAL A 220 -2.24 4.88 14.90
N GLU A 221 -2.08 4.09 15.96
CA GLU A 221 -1.53 4.56 17.24
C GLU A 221 -0.04 4.90 17.13
N LEU A 222 0.74 4.11 16.38
CA LEU A 222 2.14 4.41 16.08
C LEU A 222 2.29 5.78 15.40
N ASP A 223 1.47 6.05 14.38
CA ASP A 223 1.43 7.35 13.69
C ASP A 223 1.04 8.49 14.67
N ARG A 224 0.07 8.22 15.56
CA ARG A 224 -0.32 9.18 16.60
C ARG A 224 0.85 9.51 17.53
N PHE A 225 1.56 8.51 18.07
CA PHE A 225 2.71 8.74 18.94
C PHE A 225 3.79 9.56 18.25
N ILE A 226 4.07 9.29 16.97
CA ILE A 226 5.04 10.07 16.20
C ILE A 226 4.60 11.53 16.07
N ARG A 227 3.32 11.79 15.74
CA ARG A 227 2.80 13.16 15.58
C ARG A 227 2.84 13.99 16.85
N ILE A 228 2.64 13.37 18.00
CA ILE A 228 2.71 14.07 19.30
C ILE A 228 4.10 14.01 19.94
N ASN A 229 5.12 13.53 19.17
CA ASN A 229 6.52 13.44 19.58
C ASN A 229 6.79 12.52 20.80
N GLU A 230 5.95 11.49 20.98
CA GLU A 230 6.15 10.45 22.02
C GLU A 230 7.03 9.30 21.44
N ILE A 231 8.27 9.64 21.08
CA ILE A 231 9.15 8.76 20.29
C ILE A 231 9.50 7.46 21.04
N ASP A 232 9.65 7.47 22.35
CA ASP A 232 9.94 6.27 23.14
C ASP A 232 8.75 5.29 23.10
N LYS A 233 7.51 5.78 23.17
CA LYS A 233 6.31 4.98 23.02
C LYS A 233 6.18 4.45 21.59
N ALA A 234 6.45 5.30 20.60
CA ALA A 234 6.46 4.91 19.19
C ALA A 234 7.47 3.78 18.95
N ARG A 235 8.68 3.87 19.50
CA ARG A 235 9.70 2.83 19.38
C ARG A 235 9.27 1.50 20.03
N ALA A 236 8.71 1.57 21.23
CA ALA A 236 8.22 0.38 21.92
C ALA A 236 7.09 -0.30 21.13
N LEU A 237 6.18 0.48 20.51
CA LEU A 237 5.10 -0.04 19.69
C LEU A 237 5.62 -0.61 18.36
N GLN A 238 6.61 0.05 17.71
CA GLN A 238 7.24 -0.48 16.49
C GLN A 238 7.90 -1.85 16.76
N TYR A 239 8.51 -2.07 17.94
CA TYR A 239 9.09 -3.38 18.28
C TYR A 239 8.01 -4.47 18.37
N LYS A 240 6.84 -4.17 18.97
CA LYS A 240 5.70 -5.10 19.01
C LYS A 240 5.17 -5.41 17.61
N ILE A 241 5.05 -4.39 16.76
CA ILE A 241 4.66 -4.54 15.36
C ILE A 241 5.65 -5.45 14.62
N ASN A 242 6.95 -5.21 14.77
CA ASN A 242 7.98 -6.00 14.12
C ASN A 242 7.96 -7.47 14.58
N ASP A 243 7.69 -7.73 15.86
CA ASP A 243 7.52 -9.09 16.39
C ASP A 243 6.38 -9.83 15.67
N VAL A 244 5.24 -9.15 15.43
CA VAL A 244 4.15 -9.71 14.64
C VAL A 244 4.54 -9.91 13.16
N ILE A 245 5.25 -8.94 12.56
CA ILE A 245 5.72 -9.06 11.16
C ILE A 245 6.63 -10.27 11.00
N PHE A 246 7.58 -10.50 11.92
CA PHE A 246 8.45 -11.68 11.89
C PHE A 246 7.67 -12.98 11.97
N ASP A 247 6.64 -13.06 12.82
CA ASP A 247 5.78 -14.24 12.88
C ASP A 247 5.03 -14.47 11.56
N LEU A 248 4.47 -13.43 10.96
CA LEU A 248 3.79 -13.50 9.64
C LEU A 248 4.76 -13.99 8.55
N LEU A 249 5.96 -13.41 8.49
CA LEU A 249 7.01 -13.80 7.53
C LEU A 249 7.51 -15.24 7.73
N SER A 250 7.37 -15.79 8.92
CA SER A 250 7.75 -17.18 9.23
C SER A 250 6.72 -18.22 8.78
N CYS A 251 5.56 -17.79 8.23
CA CYS A 251 4.56 -18.65 7.62
C CYS A 251 4.96 -19.00 6.16
N ALA A 252 4.28 -19.98 5.57
CA ALA A 252 4.55 -20.42 4.19
C ALA A 252 4.36 -19.30 3.16
N SER A 253 3.46 -18.36 3.42
CA SER A 253 3.20 -17.17 2.62
C SER A 253 2.74 -16.03 3.52
N LEU A 254 3.38 -14.86 3.37
CA LEU A 254 2.93 -13.63 4.06
C LEU A 254 1.47 -13.28 3.72
N TYR A 255 1.13 -13.35 2.43
CA TYR A 255 -0.22 -12.99 1.98
C TYR A 255 -1.27 -13.99 2.46
N GLY A 256 -0.95 -15.29 2.45
CA GLY A 256 -1.81 -16.32 3.01
C GLY A 256 -2.02 -16.14 4.51
N ALA A 257 -0.94 -15.95 5.28
CA ALA A 257 -1.03 -15.71 6.72
C ALA A 257 -1.83 -14.45 7.05
N ALA A 258 -1.60 -13.34 6.33
CA ALA A 258 -2.35 -12.11 6.51
C ALA A 258 -3.86 -12.30 6.28
N LYS A 259 -4.26 -13.03 5.24
CA LYS A 259 -5.67 -13.35 4.95
C LYS A 259 -6.32 -14.16 6.07
N GLN A 260 -5.62 -15.16 6.62
CA GLN A 260 -6.14 -15.95 7.75
C GLN A 260 -6.24 -15.11 9.04
N VAL A 261 -5.26 -14.24 9.31
CA VAL A 261 -5.32 -13.31 10.45
C VAL A 261 -6.50 -12.32 10.30
N ILE A 262 -6.71 -11.76 9.09
CA ILE A 262 -7.87 -10.90 8.79
C ILE A 262 -9.18 -11.63 9.10
N LYS A 263 -9.30 -12.90 8.67
CA LYS A 263 -10.48 -13.72 8.95
C LYS A 263 -10.71 -13.91 10.45
N LEU A 264 -9.66 -14.24 11.20
CA LEU A 264 -9.76 -14.44 12.66
C LEU A 264 -10.12 -13.15 13.39
N ARG A 265 -9.51 -12.02 13.02
CA ARG A 265 -9.71 -10.75 13.72
C ARG A 265 -10.98 -10.02 13.34
N PHE A 266 -11.37 -10.08 12.09
CA PHE A 266 -12.48 -9.25 11.56
C PHE A 266 -13.68 -10.05 11.08
N GLY A 267 -13.60 -11.38 11.06
CA GLY A 267 -14.68 -12.25 10.59
C GLY A 267 -14.92 -12.19 9.07
N VAL A 268 -14.01 -11.56 8.31
CA VAL A 268 -14.08 -11.48 6.85
C VAL A 268 -13.29 -12.64 6.25
N ASP A 269 -13.95 -13.53 5.54
CA ASP A 269 -13.26 -14.62 4.84
C ASP A 269 -12.51 -14.08 3.64
N ALA A 270 -11.21 -13.89 3.81
CA ALA A 270 -10.33 -13.34 2.76
C ALA A 270 -9.81 -14.40 1.78
N GLY A 271 -10.23 -15.67 1.92
CA GLY A 271 -9.81 -16.77 1.07
C GLY A 271 -8.33 -17.11 1.22
N GLN A 272 -7.75 -17.65 0.15
CA GLN A 272 -6.33 -17.93 0.02
C GLN A 272 -5.68 -16.98 -0.98
N PRO A 273 -4.35 -16.80 -0.97
CA PRO A 273 -3.68 -16.06 -2.03
C PRO A 273 -3.73 -16.84 -3.34
N ARG A 274 -3.74 -16.12 -4.46
CA ARG A 274 -3.72 -16.75 -5.79
C ARG A 274 -2.35 -17.39 -6.07
N SER A 275 -2.36 -18.57 -6.71
CA SER A 275 -1.12 -19.20 -7.18
C SER A 275 -0.32 -18.23 -8.07
N PRO A 276 1.03 -18.18 -7.95
CA PRO A 276 1.93 -19.17 -7.32
C PRO A 276 2.21 -18.95 -5.83
N PHE A 277 1.53 -18.05 -5.13
CA PHE A 277 1.68 -17.97 -3.69
C PHE A 277 1.14 -19.22 -3.01
N LEU A 278 1.80 -19.61 -1.91
CA LEU A 278 1.38 -20.78 -1.14
C LEU A 278 0.17 -20.44 -0.27
N GLU A 279 -0.75 -21.37 -0.19
CA GLU A 279 -1.85 -21.33 0.78
C GLU A 279 -1.34 -21.44 2.21
N VAL A 280 -2.08 -20.89 3.16
CA VAL A 280 -1.77 -20.96 4.59
C VAL A 280 -3.00 -21.45 5.33
N GLU A 281 -2.87 -22.56 6.02
CA GLU A 281 -3.91 -23.06 6.89
C GLU A 281 -4.08 -22.19 8.15
N CYS A 282 -5.30 -22.14 8.66
CA CYS A 282 -5.60 -21.46 9.93
C CYS A 282 -5.21 -22.37 11.10
N ASP A 283 -3.92 -22.66 11.23
CA ASP A 283 -3.32 -23.51 12.25
C ASP A 283 -3.10 -22.77 13.59
N ASP A 284 -2.53 -23.44 14.56
CA ASP A 284 -2.28 -22.86 15.88
C ASP A 284 -1.26 -21.72 15.83
N LYS A 285 -0.34 -21.72 14.86
CA LYS A 285 0.60 -20.62 14.64
C LYS A 285 -0.11 -19.35 14.19
N VAL A 286 -1.00 -19.46 13.21
CA VAL A 286 -1.78 -18.32 12.71
C VAL A 286 -2.72 -17.79 13.79
N LYS A 287 -3.35 -18.68 14.59
CA LYS A 287 -4.18 -18.28 15.73
C LYS A 287 -3.36 -17.53 16.78
N ALA A 288 -2.16 -18.01 17.12
CA ALA A 288 -1.26 -17.34 18.05
C ALA A 288 -0.85 -15.93 17.56
N ILE A 289 -0.64 -15.75 16.24
CA ILE A 289 -0.38 -14.42 15.67
C ILE A 289 -1.59 -13.48 15.88
N ALA A 290 -2.79 -13.93 15.59
CA ALA A 290 -4.01 -13.13 15.78
C ALA A 290 -4.21 -12.77 17.26
N GLU A 291 -4.03 -13.73 18.19
CA GLU A 291 -4.10 -13.50 19.64
C GLU A 291 -3.02 -12.51 20.13
N LYS A 292 -1.80 -12.60 19.59
CA LYS A 292 -0.71 -11.66 19.91
C LYS A 292 -1.09 -10.24 19.47
N ILE A 293 -1.67 -10.08 18.28
CA ILE A 293 -2.16 -8.77 17.82
C ILE A 293 -3.26 -8.24 18.76
N GLU A 294 -4.27 -9.06 19.10
CA GLU A 294 -5.34 -8.66 20.00
C GLU A 294 -4.82 -8.25 21.38
N LYS A 295 -3.82 -8.98 21.90
CA LYS A 295 -3.13 -8.60 23.14
C LYS A 295 -2.51 -7.21 23.02
N TYR A 296 -1.74 -6.95 21.94
CA TYR A 296 -1.08 -5.65 21.75
C TYR A 296 -2.07 -4.51 21.53
N VAL A 297 -3.19 -4.77 20.84
CA VAL A 297 -4.29 -3.81 20.70
C VAL A 297 -4.94 -3.51 22.05
N GLY A 298 -5.12 -4.52 22.90
CA GLY A 298 -5.65 -4.33 24.27
C GLY A 298 -4.72 -3.57 25.22
N GLU A 299 -3.47 -3.37 24.85
CA GLU A 299 -2.47 -2.61 25.62
C GLU A 299 -2.33 -1.14 25.16
N LEU A 300 -3.07 -0.70 24.09
CA LEU A 300 -3.10 0.69 23.62
C LEU A 300 -3.89 1.58 24.55
#